data_4b33529695941b458c009592a3b3a656
#
_entry.id   4b33529695941b458c009592a3b3a656
#
_cell.length_a   1.000
_cell.length_b   1.000
_cell.length_c   1.000
_cell.angle_alpha   90.00
_cell.angle_beta   90.00
_cell.angle_gamma   90.00
#
_symmetry.space_group_name_H-M   'P 1'
#
loop_
_entity.id
_entity.type
_entity.pdbx_description
1 polymer ?
#
loop_
_entity_poly.entity_id
_entity_poly.type
_entity_poly.pdbx_seq_one_letter_code
_entity_poly.pdbx_strand_id
1 'polypeptide(L)'
;SVIDSVNFVRGQVPEGSFYAEFWSREEEGPGDAYWIKSYINGELQTGLQDIITCIDAGASSEGAIIDGIPFIPPIRRAVTKFDSDDDGNFLSPFVKGDSLYVEIHSVSLEAFDFLNKTAIQINRPGGFSELFAVSLSNVPTNLLVTNDQNYPVVGFFNVSSVHGLGNTLDDDEIRKIELYNREW
;
A
#
# COMPACT_ATOMS: atom_id res chain seq x y z
N SER A 1 9.10 -9.39 -7.19
CA SER A 1 9.34 -7.99 -7.57
C SER A 1 10.40 -7.35 -6.67
N VAL A 2 11.16 -6.40 -7.20
CA VAL A 2 12.24 -5.69 -6.50
C VAL A 2 11.94 -4.19 -6.54
N ILE A 3 12.08 -3.51 -5.40
CA ILE A 3 11.95 -2.04 -5.35
C ILE A 3 13.26 -1.43 -5.88
N ASP A 4 13.15 -0.62 -6.92
CA ASP A 4 14.29 0.08 -7.52
C ASP A 4 14.65 1.36 -6.75
N SER A 5 13.64 2.09 -6.28
CA SER A 5 13.83 3.31 -5.49
C SER A 5 12.62 3.67 -4.64
N VAL A 6 12.88 4.38 -3.55
CA VAL A 6 11.89 5.10 -2.75
C VAL A 6 12.28 6.58 -2.81
N ASN A 7 11.40 7.43 -3.32
CA ASN A 7 11.69 8.82 -3.59
C ASN A 7 10.67 9.74 -2.90
N PHE A 8 11.14 10.92 -2.52
CA PHE A 8 10.27 12.01 -2.15
C PHE A 8 10.13 12.99 -3.33
N VAL A 9 8.94 13.54 -3.49
CA VAL A 9 8.61 14.49 -4.56
C VAL A 9 7.87 15.69 -4.00
N ARG A 10 8.00 16.86 -4.64
CA ARG A 10 7.21 18.05 -4.27
C ARG A 10 5.74 17.84 -4.62
N GLY A 11 4.90 18.15 -3.65
CA GLY A 11 3.46 18.23 -3.84
C GLY A 11 2.98 19.63 -4.14
N GLN A 12 1.78 19.73 -4.69
CA GLN A 12 1.14 21.00 -5.00
C GLN A 12 0.12 21.41 -3.92
N VAL A 13 -0.36 20.47 -3.13
CA VAL A 13 -1.37 20.69 -2.10
C VAL A 13 -1.02 19.89 -0.84
N PRO A 14 -0.69 20.56 0.28
CA PRO A 14 -0.36 22.00 0.36
C PRO A 14 0.89 22.36 -0.45
N GLU A 15 1.00 23.63 -0.85
CA GLU A 15 2.17 24.10 -1.58
C GLU A 15 3.45 23.85 -0.77
N GLY A 16 4.46 23.27 -1.43
CA GLY A 16 5.72 22.95 -0.80
C GLY A 16 5.72 21.67 0.04
N SER A 17 4.60 20.92 0.08
CA SER A 17 4.54 19.61 0.74
C SER A 17 5.47 18.60 0.08
N PHE A 18 5.77 17.53 0.81
CA PHE A 18 6.51 16.37 0.30
C PHE A 18 5.61 15.15 0.29
N TYR A 19 5.60 14.46 -0.84
CA TYR A 19 4.94 13.17 -1.04
C TYR A 19 6.02 12.11 -1.23
N ALA A 20 5.64 10.87 -1.06
CA ALA A 20 6.53 9.76 -1.33
C ALA A 20 5.95 8.85 -2.41
N GLU A 21 6.83 8.23 -3.16
CA GLU A 21 6.50 7.16 -4.10
C GLU A 21 7.63 6.15 -4.12
N PHE A 22 7.32 4.90 -4.41
CA PHE A 22 8.31 3.87 -4.67
C PHE A 22 8.23 3.42 -6.12
N TRP A 23 9.36 3.03 -6.68
CA TRP A 23 9.46 2.49 -8.01
C TRP A 23 9.84 1.02 -7.93
N SER A 24 9.07 0.20 -8.58
CA SER A 24 9.30 -1.22 -8.71
C SER A 24 8.87 -1.64 -10.10
N ARG A 25 9.56 -2.60 -10.67
CA ARG A 25 9.16 -3.26 -11.91
C ARG A 25 8.68 -4.66 -11.56
N GLU A 26 7.56 -5.01 -12.14
CA GLU A 26 7.06 -6.36 -12.08
C GLU A 26 7.95 -7.34 -12.86
N GLU A 27 8.00 -8.58 -12.44
CA GLU A 27 8.60 -9.66 -13.21
C GLU A 27 7.67 -10.04 -14.37
N GLU A 28 8.24 -10.53 -15.47
CA GLU A 28 7.45 -10.99 -16.62
C GLU A 28 6.70 -12.27 -16.25
N GLY A 29 5.38 -12.26 -16.44
CA GLY A 29 4.49 -13.36 -16.16
C GLY A 29 3.17 -12.87 -15.54
N PRO A 30 2.00 -13.29 -16.05
CA PRO A 30 0.73 -12.78 -15.57
C PRO A 30 0.33 -13.41 -14.23
N GLY A 31 -0.33 -12.63 -13.38
CA GLY A 31 -1.00 -13.13 -12.19
C GLY A 31 -0.17 -13.08 -10.91
N ASP A 32 0.88 -12.29 -10.91
CA ASP A 32 1.63 -12.01 -9.69
C ASP A 32 0.82 -11.12 -8.74
N ALA A 33 0.79 -11.50 -7.48
CA ALA A 33 0.04 -10.78 -6.46
C ALA A 33 0.99 -10.22 -5.39
N TYR A 34 0.72 -8.99 -4.98
CA TYR A 34 1.57 -8.25 -4.06
C TYR A 34 0.79 -7.66 -2.89
N TRP A 35 1.41 -7.68 -1.73
CA TRP A 35 1.03 -6.93 -0.55
C TRP A 35 2.14 -5.95 -0.21
N ILE A 36 1.83 -4.66 -0.20
CA ILE A 36 2.76 -3.59 0.05
C ILE A 36 2.55 -3.08 1.47
N LYS A 37 3.64 -2.99 2.23
CA LYS A 37 3.67 -2.42 3.57
C LYS A 37 4.55 -1.20 3.60
N SER A 38 4.19 -0.21 4.39
CA SER A 38 4.99 0.98 4.62
C SER A 38 5.27 1.20 6.10
N TYR A 39 6.47 1.70 6.38
CA TYR A 39 6.90 2.09 7.70
C TYR A 39 7.33 3.55 7.63
N ILE A 40 6.70 4.41 8.41
CA ILE A 40 7.07 5.82 8.54
C ILE A 40 7.77 5.98 9.88
N ASN A 41 8.99 6.52 9.86
CA ASN A 41 9.83 6.68 11.05
C ASN A 41 10.04 5.37 11.83
N GLY A 42 10.12 4.24 11.11
CA GLY A 42 10.27 2.91 11.68
C GLY A 42 8.97 2.28 12.20
N GLU A 43 7.84 2.96 12.14
CA GLU A 43 6.55 2.45 12.59
C GLU A 43 5.74 1.89 11.43
N LEU A 44 5.35 0.61 11.52
CA LEU A 44 4.48 -0.05 10.54
C LEU A 44 3.13 0.68 10.49
N GLN A 45 2.72 1.04 9.30
CA GLN A 45 1.42 1.63 9.06
C GLN A 45 0.35 0.53 9.04
N THR A 46 -0.66 0.65 9.92
CA THR A 46 -1.67 -0.39 10.17
C THR A 46 -3.11 0.12 10.09
N GLY A 47 -3.32 1.29 9.49
CA GLY A 47 -4.66 1.81 9.22
C GLY A 47 -5.41 0.96 8.18
N LEU A 48 -6.69 1.20 8.03
CA LEU A 48 -7.54 0.49 7.06
C LEU A 48 -7.07 0.70 5.62
N GLN A 49 -6.61 1.91 5.32
CA GLN A 49 -6.06 2.30 4.02
C GLN A 49 -4.65 1.72 3.76
N ASP A 50 -4.02 1.13 4.79
CA ASP A 50 -2.67 0.59 4.69
C ASP A 50 -2.63 -0.89 4.24
N ILE A 51 -3.81 -1.50 4.00
CA ILE A 51 -3.90 -2.79 3.31
C ILE A 51 -3.80 -2.52 1.80
N ILE A 52 -2.58 -2.36 1.32
CA ILE A 52 -2.28 -2.04 -0.07
C ILE A 52 -1.96 -3.35 -0.80
N THR A 53 -2.86 -3.77 -1.67
CA THR A 53 -2.68 -4.98 -2.47
C THR A 53 -2.84 -4.68 -3.94
N CYS A 54 -2.14 -5.40 -4.80
CA CYS A 54 -2.33 -5.32 -6.24
C CYS A 54 -2.07 -6.68 -6.91
N ILE A 55 -2.64 -6.85 -8.09
CA ILE A 55 -2.29 -7.92 -9.03
C ILE A 55 -1.46 -7.26 -10.12
N ASP A 56 -0.37 -7.91 -10.50
CA ASP A 56 0.59 -7.38 -11.46
C ASP A 56 1.02 -5.95 -11.04
N ALA A 57 1.43 -5.10 -11.96
CA ALA A 57 2.01 -3.80 -11.63
C ALA A 57 1.02 -2.73 -11.14
N GLY A 58 -0.28 -3.03 -11.01
CA GLY A 58 -1.16 -1.93 -10.66
C GLY A 58 -2.65 -2.18 -10.51
N ALA A 59 -3.14 -3.38 -10.68
CA ALA A 59 -4.55 -3.66 -10.46
C ALA A 59 -4.80 -3.97 -8.98
N SER A 60 -5.71 -3.21 -8.35
CA SER A 60 -6.19 -3.49 -6.99
C SER A 60 -7.42 -4.43 -6.98
N SER A 61 -7.94 -4.79 -8.15
CA SER A 61 -9.09 -5.67 -8.32
C SER A 61 -8.99 -6.44 -9.64
N GLU A 62 -9.77 -7.51 -9.76
CA GLU A 62 -9.82 -8.35 -10.96
C GLU A 62 -10.01 -7.54 -12.24
N GLY A 63 -9.18 -7.75 -13.24
CA GLY A 63 -9.48 -7.37 -14.61
C GLY A 63 -8.46 -6.52 -15.38
N ALA A 64 -7.38 -6.04 -14.79
CA ALA A 64 -6.32 -5.40 -15.55
C ALA A 64 -5.01 -6.16 -15.32
N ILE A 65 -4.72 -7.11 -16.17
CA ILE A 65 -3.42 -7.79 -16.19
C ILE A 65 -2.46 -6.88 -16.96
N ILE A 66 -1.51 -6.32 -16.24
CA ILE A 66 -0.44 -5.47 -16.78
C ILE A 66 0.87 -6.18 -16.44
N ASP A 67 1.60 -6.63 -17.45
CA ASP A 67 2.74 -7.51 -17.28
C ASP A 67 4.06 -6.80 -17.59
N GLY A 68 5.07 -7.00 -16.76
CA GLY A 68 6.45 -6.57 -16.98
C GLY A 68 6.68 -5.05 -16.97
N ILE A 69 5.74 -4.24 -16.47
CA ILE A 69 5.85 -2.78 -16.42
C ILE A 69 6.20 -2.25 -15.04
N PRO A 70 6.65 -0.99 -14.91
CA PRO A 70 6.76 -0.33 -13.62
C PRO A 70 5.39 -0.17 -12.95
N PHE A 71 5.35 -0.28 -11.61
CA PHE A 71 4.13 -0.08 -10.85
C PHE A 71 3.48 1.27 -11.18
N ILE A 72 2.17 1.24 -11.43
CA ILE A 72 1.41 2.44 -11.80
C ILE A 72 1.21 3.39 -10.61
N PRO A 73 1.01 4.69 -10.86
CA PRO A 73 0.94 5.71 -9.82
C PRO A 73 -0.03 5.46 -8.67
N PRO A 74 -1.26 4.92 -8.83
CA PRO A 74 -2.14 4.66 -7.70
C PRO A 74 -1.49 3.74 -6.66
N ILE A 75 -0.87 2.64 -7.08
CA ILE A 75 -0.16 1.72 -6.18
C ILE A 75 1.17 2.32 -5.73
N ARG A 76 1.94 2.89 -6.65
CA ARG A 76 3.25 3.48 -6.37
C ARG A 76 3.19 4.60 -5.33
N ARG A 77 2.08 5.35 -5.26
CA ARG A 77 1.87 6.47 -4.33
C ARG A 77 1.02 6.13 -3.12
N ALA A 78 0.50 4.92 -3.03
CA ALA A 78 -0.37 4.50 -1.93
C ALA A 78 0.33 4.54 -0.55
N VAL A 79 1.65 4.65 -0.52
CA VAL A 79 2.46 4.82 0.69
C VAL A 79 2.45 6.25 1.26
N THR A 80 1.85 7.21 0.54
CA THR A 80 1.68 8.58 1.02
C THR A 80 0.39 8.69 1.82
N LYS A 81 0.48 9.22 3.04
CA LYS A 81 -0.69 9.53 3.87
C LYS A 81 -1.06 10.99 3.76
N PHE A 82 -2.34 11.25 3.62
CA PHE A 82 -2.89 12.59 3.63
C PHE A 82 -3.64 12.79 4.94
N ASP A 83 -3.34 13.86 5.63
CA ASP A 83 -3.98 14.26 6.88
C ASP A 83 -4.35 15.73 6.84
N SER A 84 -5.19 16.17 7.75
CA SER A 84 -5.64 17.56 7.88
C SER A 84 -5.56 17.97 9.34
N ASP A 85 -5.33 19.27 9.57
CA ASP A 85 -5.40 19.86 10.89
C ASP A 85 -6.88 20.01 11.36
N ASP A 86 -7.08 20.50 12.58
CA ASP A 86 -8.40 20.72 13.19
C ASP A 86 -9.24 21.74 12.41
N ASP A 87 -8.62 22.59 11.60
CA ASP A 87 -9.28 23.59 10.75
C ASP A 87 -9.58 23.04 9.35
N GLY A 88 -9.20 21.81 9.06
CA GLY A 88 -9.41 21.12 7.77
C GLY A 88 -8.38 21.46 6.69
N ASN A 89 -7.26 22.11 7.03
CA ASN A 89 -6.18 22.36 6.08
C ASN A 89 -5.32 21.10 5.91
N PHE A 90 -4.97 20.78 4.69
CA PHE A 90 -4.09 19.64 4.40
C PHE A 90 -2.69 19.86 5.00
N LEU A 91 -2.21 18.84 5.72
CA LEU A 91 -0.85 18.79 6.22
C LEU A 91 0.09 18.20 5.17
N SER A 92 1.37 18.57 5.23
CA SER A 92 2.38 17.87 4.43
C SER A 92 2.50 16.43 4.90
N PRO A 93 2.33 15.45 4.01
CA PRO A 93 2.45 14.03 4.37
C PRO A 93 3.79 13.66 4.98
N PHE A 94 4.86 14.31 4.54
CA PHE A 94 6.21 14.14 5.05
C PHE A 94 6.86 15.50 5.33
N VAL A 95 7.68 15.54 6.37
CA VAL A 95 8.50 16.69 6.75
C VAL A 95 9.97 16.30 6.81
N LYS A 96 10.86 17.30 6.77
CA LYS A 96 12.31 17.05 6.90
C LYS A 96 12.62 16.23 8.16
N GLY A 97 13.37 15.15 7.97
CA GLY A 97 13.74 14.19 9.00
C GLY A 97 12.92 12.91 8.98
N ASP A 98 11.77 12.91 8.30
CA ASP A 98 10.98 11.68 8.16
C ASP A 98 11.69 10.66 7.28
N SER A 99 11.49 9.39 7.62
CA SER A 99 11.92 8.25 6.84
C SER A 99 10.74 7.41 6.38
N LEU A 100 10.84 6.88 5.17
CA LEU A 100 9.91 5.90 4.62
C LEU A 100 10.67 4.63 4.26
N TYR A 101 10.20 3.49 4.75
CA TYR A 101 10.64 2.17 4.31
C TYR A 101 9.46 1.41 3.76
N VAL A 102 9.61 0.82 2.59
CA VAL A 102 8.57 0.07 1.88
C VAL A 102 8.99 -1.37 1.74
N GLU A 103 8.07 -2.30 1.97
CA GLU A 103 8.22 -3.72 1.69
C GLU A 103 7.22 -4.15 0.62
N ILE A 104 7.67 -4.91 -0.37
CA ILE A 104 6.82 -5.65 -1.30
C ILE A 104 6.89 -7.13 -0.93
N HIS A 105 5.75 -7.70 -0.62
CA HIS A 105 5.56 -9.10 -0.36
C HIS A 105 4.93 -9.76 -1.59
N SER A 106 5.62 -10.69 -2.25
CA SER A 106 4.98 -11.53 -3.27
C SER A 106 4.12 -12.57 -2.56
N VAL A 107 2.82 -12.53 -2.77
CA VAL A 107 1.85 -13.38 -2.07
C VAL A 107 1.12 -14.29 -3.06
N SER A 108 0.50 -15.36 -2.56
CA SER A 108 -0.37 -16.17 -3.40
C SER A 108 -1.67 -15.42 -3.73
N LEU A 109 -2.35 -15.82 -4.82
CA LEU A 109 -3.64 -15.24 -5.19
C LEU A 109 -4.69 -15.45 -4.09
N GLU A 110 -4.62 -16.56 -3.36
CA GLU A 110 -5.50 -16.81 -2.22
C GLU A 110 -5.22 -15.84 -1.05
N ALA A 111 -3.95 -15.54 -0.78
CA ALA A 111 -3.58 -14.54 0.22
C ALA A 111 -4.01 -13.13 -0.21
N PHE A 112 -3.85 -12.80 -1.48
CA PHE A 112 -4.38 -11.55 -2.05
C PHE A 112 -5.89 -11.45 -1.88
N ASP A 113 -6.65 -12.49 -2.23
CA ASP A 113 -8.11 -12.52 -2.07
C ASP A 113 -8.53 -12.37 -0.60
N PHE A 114 -7.80 -13.04 0.33
CA PHE A 114 -8.01 -12.86 1.77
C PHE A 114 -7.81 -11.40 2.20
N LEU A 115 -6.70 -10.78 1.84
CA LEU A 115 -6.38 -9.40 2.21
C LEU A 115 -7.38 -8.40 1.61
N ASN A 116 -7.71 -8.57 0.32
CA ASN A 116 -8.65 -7.71 -0.38
C ASN A 116 -10.07 -7.79 0.21
N LYS A 117 -10.56 -8.99 0.47
CA LYS A 117 -11.86 -9.17 1.13
C LYS A 117 -11.86 -8.62 2.56
N THR A 118 -10.75 -8.77 3.29
CA THR A 118 -10.59 -8.18 4.61
C THR A 118 -10.67 -6.67 4.54
N ALA A 119 -9.95 -6.04 3.61
CA ALA A 119 -9.97 -4.59 3.40
C ALA A 119 -11.39 -4.09 3.08
N ILE A 120 -12.12 -4.78 2.19
CA ILE A 120 -13.50 -4.44 1.85
C ILE A 120 -14.42 -4.53 3.08
N GLN A 121 -14.26 -5.54 3.92
CA GLN A 121 -15.11 -5.71 5.11
C GLN A 121 -14.83 -4.66 6.19
N ILE A 122 -13.58 -4.28 6.38
CA ILE A 122 -13.18 -3.29 7.37
C ILE A 122 -13.58 -1.88 6.93
N ASN A 123 -13.53 -1.58 5.62
CA ASN A 123 -13.86 -0.27 5.05
C ASN A 123 -15.36 -0.05 4.81
N ARG A 124 -16.23 -0.82 5.43
CA ARG A 124 -17.68 -0.64 5.24
C ARG A 124 -18.15 0.68 5.83
N PRO A 125 -19.00 1.40 5.12
CA PRO A 125 -19.40 2.76 5.52
C PRO A 125 -20.30 2.80 6.76
N GLY A 126 -20.97 1.67 7.09
CA GLY A 126 -21.95 1.63 8.18
C GLY A 126 -23.21 2.47 7.94
N GLY A 127 -24.15 2.44 8.90
CA GLY A 127 -25.37 3.24 8.85
C GLY A 127 -26.23 2.98 7.61
N PHE A 128 -26.91 4.01 7.11
CA PHE A 128 -27.80 3.90 5.95
C PHE A 128 -27.06 3.52 4.65
N SER A 129 -25.82 3.95 4.52
CA SER A 129 -24.97 3.63 3.36
C SER A 129 -24.67 2.12 3.25
N GLU A 130 -24.78 1.38 4.35
CA GLU A 130 -24.59 -0.08 4.37
C GLU A 130 -25.60 -0.82 3.50
N LEU A 131 -26.79 -0.27 3.29
CA LEU A 131 -27.81 -0.87 2.42
C LEU A 131 -27.38 -0.95 0.95
N PHE A 132 -26.43 -0.11 0.55
CA PHE A 132 -25.88 -0.04 -0.80
C PHE A 132 -24.49 -0.65 -0.91
N ALA A 133 -23.95 -1.14 0.19
CA ALA A 133 -22.64 -1.78 0.20
C ALA A 133 -22.68 -3.17 -0.46
N VAL A 134 -21.53 -3.58 -0.99
CA VAL A 134 -21.37 -4.94 -1.52
C VAL A 134 -21.68 -5.95 -0.41
N SER A 135 -22.40 -7.02 -0.78
CA SER A 135 -22.75 -8.07 0.18
C SER A 135 -21.51 -8.63 0.88
N LEU A 136 -21.64 -8.90 2.18
CA LEU A 136 -20.59 -9.58 2.92
C LEU A 136 -20.32 -10.95 2.30
N SER A 137 -19.09 -11.20 1.96
CA SER A 137 -18.60 -12.52 1.60
C SER A 137 -17.76 -13.07 2.75
N ASN A 138 -17.80 -14.39 2.95
CA ASN A 138 -16.88 -15.00 3.91
C ASN A 138 -15.44 -14.76 3.46
N VAL A 139 -14.62 -14.25 4.36
CA VAL A 139 -13.17 -14.16 4.13
C VAL A 139 -12.62 -15.59 4.17
N PRO A 140 -11.92 -16.03 3.11
CA PRO A 140 -11.37 -17.38 3.07
C PRO A 140 -10.33 -17.56 4.18
N THR A 141 -10.19 -18.78 4.69
CA THR A 141 -9.13 -19.17 5.61
C THR A 141 -8.49 -20.47 5.13
N ASN A 142 -7.18 -20.58 5.27
CA ASN A 142 -6.44 -21.81 5.05
C ASN A 142 -6.05 -22.51 6.37
N LEU A 143 -6.62 -22.04 7.49
CA LEU A 143 -6.41 -22.62 8.81
C LEU A 143 -7.50 -23.63 9.11
N LEU A 144 -7.13 -24.76 9.70
CA LEU A 144 -8.04 -25.83 10.10
C LEU A 144 -7.98 -26.04 11.61
N VAL A 145 -9.16 -26.22 12.22
CA VAL A 145 -9.25 -26.66 13.62
C VAL A 145 -9.00 -28.18 13.67
N THR A 146 -8.05 -28.61 14.48
CA THR A 146 -7.66 -30.00 14.60
C THR A 146 -8.26 -30.69 15.83
N ASN A 147 -9.05 -29.99 16.65
CA ASN A 147 -9.73 -30.54 17.84
C ASN A 147 -11.25 -30.44 17.66
N ASP A 148 -12.00 -31.27 18.42
CA ASP A 148 -13.46 -31.33 18.36
C ASP A 148 -14.19 -30.09 18.90
N GLN A 149 -13.48 -29.00 19.19
CA GLN A 149 -14.06 -27.76 19.65
C GLN A 149 -14.43 -26.91 18.44
N ASN A 150 -15.70 -26.62 18.32
CA ASN A 150 -16.28 -25.87 17.20
C ASN A 150 -16.04 -24.34 17.34
N TYR A 151 -14.77 -23.91 17.43
CA TYR A 151 -14.42 -22.51 17.44
C TYR A 151 -14.24 -21.97 16.00
N PRO A 152 -14.74 -20.78 15.69
CA PRO A 152 -14.46 -20.16 14.42
C PRO A 152 -12.96 -19.85 14.32
N VAL A 153 -12.32 -20.29 13.24
CA VAL A 153 -10.94 -19.92 12.92
C VAL A 153 -10.96 -18.75 11.97
N VAL A 154 -10.26 -17.69 12.34
CA VAL A 154 -10.11 -16.49 11.52
C VAL A 154 -8.62 -16.26 11.26
N GLY A 155 -8.28 -15.97 10.03
CA GLY A 155 -6.92 -15.67 9.64
C GLY A 155 -6.46 -16.45 8.41
N PHE A 156 -5.28 -16.12 7.94
CA PHE A 156 -4.66 -16.76 6.79
C PHE A 156 -3.16 -16.92 7.04
N PHE A 157 -2.66 -18.13 6.93
CA PHE A 157 -1.22 -18.37 6.98
C PHE A 157 -0.63 -18.15 5.59
N ASN A 158 0.32 -17.22 5.48
CA ASN A 158 1.01 -16.91 4.24
C ASN A 158 2.52 -16.89 4.44
N VAL A 159 3.24 -17.38 3.46
CA VAL A 159 4.70 -17.26 3.36
C VAL A 159 4.98 -16.53 2.05
N SER A 160 5.74 -15.45 2.12
CA SER A 160 6.04 -14.61 0.97
C SER A 160 7.54 -14.32 0.86
N SER A 161 8.03 -14.15 -0.35
CA SER A 161 9.29 -13.45 -0.56
C SER A 161 9.07 -11.95 -0.30
N VAL A 162 10.06 -11.31 0.29
CA VAL A 162 9.98 -9.90 0.67
C VAL A 162 11.20 -9.17 0.14
N HIS A 163 10.97 -8.04 -0.51
CA HIS A 163 12.01 -7.06 -0.81
C HIS A 163 11.63 -5.72 -0.18
N GLY A 164 12.59 -5.07 0.46
CA GLY A 164 12.38 -3.80 1.14
C GLY A 164 13.45 -2.77 0.78
N LEU A 165 13.04 -1.52 0.72
CA LEU A 165 13.93 -0.37 0.50
C LEU A 165 13.37 0.85 1.23
N GLY A 166 14.25 1.73 1.69
CA GLY A 166 13.86 2.96 2.38
C GLY A 166 14.64 4.18 1.93
N ASN A 167 14.10 5.34 2.26
CA ASN A 167 14.76 6.64 2.07
C ASN A 167 14.41 7.57 3.24
N THR A 168 15.23 8.60 3.45
CA THR A 168 15.02 9.64 4.46
C THR A 168 14.96 10.99 3.78
N LEU A 169 13.99 11.81 4.16
CA LEU A 169 13.84 13.18 3.67
C LEU A 169 14.82 14.12 4.39
N ASP A 170 16.10 13.98 4.09
CA ASP A 170 17.18 14.80 4.64
C ASP A 170 17.51 16.01 3.74
N ASP A 171 18.51 16.80 4.12
CA ASP A 171 18.92 17.97 3.36
C ASP A 171 19.43 17.64 1.96
N ASP A 172 20.05 16.48 1.79
CA ASP A 172 20.58 16.08 0.49
C ASP A 172 19.44 15.63 -0.43
N GLU A 173 18.44 14.93 0.10
CA GLU A 173 17.26 14.55 -0.65
C GLU A 173 16.41 15.78 -1.04
N ILE A 174 16.20 16.71 -0.11
CA ILE A 174 15.50 17.98 -0.40
C ILE A 174 16.22 18.75 -1.51
N ARG A 175 17.55 18.84 -1.45
CA ARG A 175 18.35 19.50 -2.48
C ARG A 175 18.21 18.86 -3.85
N LYS A 176 18.19 17.53 -3.94
CA LYS A 176 17.95 16.78 -5.19
C LYS A 176 16.57 17.12 -5.78
N ILE A 177 15.52 17.10 -4.93
CA ILE A 177 14.15 17.43 -5.34
C ILE A 177 14.09 18.87 -5.88
N GLU A 178 14.76 19.84 -5.24
CA GLU A 178 14.79 21.23 -5.67
C GLU A 178 15.54 21.44 -6.99
N LEU A 179 16.62 20.72 -7.21
CA LEU A 179 17.36 20.76 -8.48
C LEU A 179 16.52 20.20 -9.62
N TYR A 180 15.87 19.06 -9.42
CA TYR A 180 15.01 18.43 -10.42
C TYR A 180 13.86 19.35 -10.86
N ASN A 181 13.24 20.07 -9.91
CA ASN A 181 12.14 21.00 -10.21
C ASN A 181 12.56 22.31 -10.89
N ARG A 182 13.86 22.63 -11.00
CA ARG A 182 14.38 23.80 -11.71
C ARG A 182 14.66 23.55 -13.18
N GLU A 183 14.72 22.29 -13.60
CA GLU A 183 15.04 21.92 -14.98
C GLU A 183 13.79 21.77 -15.87
N TRP A 184 12.60 22.01 -15.31
CA TRP A 184 11.28 21.97 -15.97
C TRP A 184 10.53 23.29 -15.73
#